data_f613723170c1e0e1e134f77da6d6ce4e
#
_entry.id   f613723170c1e0e1e134f77da6d6ce4e
#
_cell.length_a   1.000
_cell.length_b   1.000
_cell.length_c   1.000
_cell.angle_alpha   90.00
_cell.angle_beta   90.00
_cell.angle_gamma   90.00
#
_symmetry.space_group_name_H-M   'P 1'
#
loop_
_entity.id
_entity.type
_entity.pdbx_description
1 polymer ?
#
loop_
_entity_poly.entity_id
_entity_poly.type
_entity_poly.pdbx_seq_one_letter_code
_entity_poly.pdbx_strand_id
1 'polypeptide(L)'
;MGGQDGLRGYLYQGVVAIIKALNSEGWNYISVEYQTENDKVDIALLDSDRVVSAIQVKSSINLFEKRDVMTWIEQITDDVESSVYEIYLLGNPKEDTNIFINSISQYYNGINTKKMQDSLGDFVDVIGKKKINVTLLPINQDSLVASVRDILNQYIGKKGYEVSFNILDSLTKMIIGADMLLATRGQKISKAEYDERIFGWLNLSCGNGLKTENSFTYITTCFYWNGIFSESINPINFRDLISYKKYIEKQNDIIRKHIDIMSKLDVNAEDVSYEIDGKTLMPMKETELTAHIPGVVYKVDDEIVESIENIVFNLLNIQLDKSFWNFGDLMKKKVIQGKDYLVGTVNQKKKEQLLWELLPKLSDRVQSENYASAFENISILPLVIRNNGSIANQKVMITIKIPKKKITLFDYDDAIKKLCPGVDIAKGIIDSDITRNIWTPIEDENIRWEGISFTYNDVDTRALIRPDRLQVLKEKILNDLEFYTKYETSEDEDYIIVKTEVDNIRPDENIALEKYLIFRSIEAGTVIKYSIISQNIPRKIEGELFVG
;
A
#
# COMPACT_ATOMS: atom_id res chain seq x y z
N MET A 1 27.50 32.42 27.12
CA MET A 1 27.07 31.04 27.45
C MET A 1 25.55 30.91 27.76
N GLY A 2 24.73 31.97 27.64
CA GLY A 2 23.32 31.94 28.08
C GLY A 2 22.29 31.17 27.22
N GLY A 3 22.52 30.94 25.94
CA GLY A 3 21.50 30.36 25.07
C GLY A 3 21.30 28.86 25.20
N GLN A 4 22.37 28.09 25.37
CA GLN A 4 22.29 26.63 25.54
C GLN A 4 21.75 26.24 26.93
N ASP A 5 22.07 26.99 27.96
CA ASP A 5 21.60 26.72 29.32
C ASP A 5 20.09 27.02 29.44
N GLY A 6 19.60 28.07 28.77
CA GLY A 6 18.17 28.36 28.72
C GLY A 6 17.36 27.27 27.97
N LEU A 7 17.87 26.78 26.82
CA LEU A 7 17.25 25.69 26.10
C LEU A 7 17.20 24.37 26.91
N ARG A 8 18.24 24.08 27.66
CA ARG A 8 18.25 22.93 28.58
C ARG A 8 17.21 23.09 29.69
N GLY A 9 17.07 24.31 30.25
CA GLY A 9 16.02 24.60 31.25
C GLY A 9 14.64 24.22 30.73
N TYR A 10 14.24 24.71 29.56
CA TYR A 10 12.95 24.38 28.94
C TYR A 10 12.80 22.91 28.59
N LEU A 11 13.87 22.23 28.15
CA LEU A 11 13.85 20.78 27.94
C LEU A 11 13.50 20.04 29.23
N TYR A 12 14.16 20.40 30.35
CA TYR A 12 13.94 19.74 31.63
C TYR A 12 12.55 20.01 32.21
N GLN A 13 12.05 21.23 32.08
CA GLN A 13 10.67 21.57 32.45
C GLN A 13 9.66 20.77 31.60
N GLY A 14 9.83 20.70 30.27
CA GLY A 14 9.00 19.90 29.40
C GLY A 14 9.00 18.41 29.77
N VAL A 15 10.17 17.82 30.03
CA VAL A 15 10.28 16.42 30.48
C VAL A 15 9.55 16.19 31.79
N VAL A 16 9.73 17.06 32.78
CA VAL A 16 9.03 16.95 34.09
C VAL A 16 7.52 17.14 33.91
N ALA A 17 7.10 18.07 33.06
CA ALA A 17 5.67 18.28 32.74
C ALA A 17 5.04 16.99 32.18
N ILE A 18 5.70 16.32 31.22
CA ILE A 18 5.24 15.05 30.66
C ILE A 18 5.14 13.98 31.75
N ILE A 19 6.22 13.80 32.54
CA ILE A 19 6.25 12.81 33.62
C ILE A 19 5.06 13.02 34.56
N LYS A 20 4.76 14.27 34.90
CA LYS A 20 3.65 14.61 35.81
C LYS A 20 2.29 14.46 35.15
N ALA A 21 2.13 14.92 33.92
CA ALA A 21 0.86 14.80 33.17
C ALA A 21 0.43 13.34 33.02
N LEU A 22 1.37 12.43 32.75
CA LEU A 22 1.07 11.03 32.47
C LEU A 22 0.95 10.17 33.74
N ASN A 23 1.61 10.55 34.84
CA ASN A 23 1.59 9.78 36.09
C ASN A 23 0.62 10.31 37.16
N SER A 24 0.08 11.52 36.99
CA SER A 24 -0.81 12.12 37.98
C SER A 24 -2.28 12.00 37.61
N GLU A 25 -3.11 11.79 38.59
CA GLU A 25 -4.57 11.81 38.47
C GLU A 25 -5.16 13.05 39.16
N GLY A 26 -6.40 13.39 38.86
CA GLY A 26 -7.12 14.47 39.53
C GLY A 26 -6.73 15.89 39.14
N TRP A 27 -6.20 16.07 37.93
CA TRP A 27 -5.93 17.37 37.33
C TRP A 27 -6.74 17.57 36.05
N ASN A 28 -7.12 18.81 35.78
CA ASN A 28 -7.86 19.20 34.58
C ASN A 28 -7.00 20.00 33.60
N TYR A 29 -6.03 20.75 34.08
CA TYR A 29 -5.12 21.56 33.27
C TYR A 29 -3.69 21.41 33.76
N ILE A 30 -2.74 21.50 32.85
CA ILE A 30 -1.30 21.66 33.12
C ILE A 30 -0.81 22.96 32.50
N SER A 31 -0.02 23.73 33.23
CA SER A 31 0.66 24.94 32.77
C SER A 31 2.15 24.78 32.99
N VAL A 32 2.93 25.11 31.99
CA VAL A 32 4.40 25.21 32.07
C VAL A 32 4.74 26.70 32.06
N GLU A 33 5.77 27.10 32.83
CA GLU A 33 6.05 28.52 33.16
C GLU A 33 4.81 29.19 33.78
N TYR A 34 4.33 28.58 34.89
CA TYR A 34 3.13 29.08 35.59
C TYR A 34 3.47 30.38 36.31
N GLN A 35 2.77 31.47 35.94
CA GLN A 35 3.02 32.79 36.50
C GLN A 35 2.53 32.91 37.93
N THR A 36 3.43 33.20 38.84
CA THR A 36 3.19 33.50 40.26
C THR A 36 3.83 34.83 40.63
N GLU A 37 3.60 35.31 41.83
CA GLU A 37 4.07 36.63 42.28
C GLU A 37 5.62 36.70 42.27
N ASN A 38 6.31 35.61 42.58
CA ASN A 38 7.76 35.55 42.71
C ASN A 38 8.42 34.63 41.62
N ASP A 39 7.65 34.12 40.66
CA ASP A 39 8.11 33.23 39.54
C ASP A 39 8.89 32.00 40.09
N LYS A 40 8.35 31.33 41.13
CA LYS A 40 8.99 30.14 41.74
C LYS A 40 8.35 28.82 41.28
N VAL A 41 7.28 28.86 40.50
CA VAL A 41 6.58 27.67 40.02
C VAL A 41 6.81 27.50 38.53
N ASP A 42 7.61 26.50 38.18
CA ASP A 42 7.88 26.20 36.77
C ASP A 42 6.69 25.47 36.10
N ILE A 43 6.02 24.57 36.84
CA ILE A 43 4.90 23.76 36.32
C ILE A 43 3.79 23.72 37.37
N ALA A 44 2.54 23.91 36.95
CA ALA A 44 1.36 23.76 37.81
C ALA A 44 0.37 22.75 37.22
N LEU A 45 -0.06 21.79 38.03
CA LEU A 45 -1.28 21.02 37.76
C LEU A 45 -2.45 21.66 38.46
N LEU A 46 -3.56 21.87 37.73
CA LEU A 46 -4.74 22.56 38.26
C LEU A 46 -5.97 21.66 38.15
N ASP A 47 -6.83 21.75 39.17
CA ASP A 47 -8.21 21.32 39.11
C ASP A 47 -9.09 22.58 39.08
N SER A 48 -9.68 22.84 37.93
CA SER A 48 -10.32 24.15 37.63
C SER A 48 -9.29 25.29 37.78
N ASP A 49 -9.44 26.17 38.73
CA ASP A 49 -8.51 27.28 39.00
C ASP A 49 -7.63 27.04 40.24
N ARG A 50 -7.81 25.89 40.93
CA ARG A 50 -7.03 25.55 42.11
C ARG A 50 -5.76 24.79 41.69
N VAL A 51 -4.62 25.23 42.19
CA VAL A 51 -3.36 24.50 42.03
C VAL A 51 -3.34 23.25 42.92
N VAL A 52 -3.33 22.07 42.30
CA VAL A 52 -3.27 20.78 43.02
C VAL A 52 -1.82 20.29 43.20
N SER A 53 -0.93 20.64 42.27
CA SER A 53 0.51 20.40 42.41
C SER A 53 1.28 21.59 41.86
N ALA A 54 2.13 22.18 42.69
CA ALA A 54 3.12 23.20 42.31
C ALA A 54 4.49 22.57 42.22
N ILE A 55 5.19 22.76 41.08
CA ILE A 55 6.42 22.05 40.75
C ILE A 55 7.51 23.04 40.39
N GLN A 56 8.67 22.87 40.97
CA GLN A 56 9.90 23.57 40.60
C GLN A 56 10.94 22.60 40.07
N VAL A 57 11.63 22.97 38.98
CA VAL A 57 12.63 22.15 38.30
C VAL A 57 14.00 22.81 38.43
N LYS A 58 14.96 22.11 39.00
CA LYS A 58 16.36 22.60 39.19
C LYS A 58 17.31 21.62 38.52
N SER A 59 18.25 22.14 37.76
CA SER A 59 19.30 21.32 37.12
C SER A 59 20.69 21.87 37.45
N SER A 60 21.61 20.97 37.74
CA SER A 60 23.00 21.33 38.03
C SER A 60 23.96 20.20 37.67
N ILE A 61 25.09 20.56 37.04
CA ILE A 61 26.24 19.66 36.89
C ILE A 61 27.04 19.51 38.20
N ASN A 62 26.92 20.49 39.12
CA ASN A 62 27.48 20.43 40.45
C ASN A 62 26.54 19.68 41.38
N LEU A 63 27.09 19.17 42.48
CA LEU A 63 26.31 18.47 43.49
C LEU A 63 25.34 19.44 44.18
N PHE A 64 24.07 19.06 44.31
CA PHE A 64 23.09 19.82 45.07
C PHE A 64 23.38 19.83 46.55
N GLU A 65 23.31 20.99 47.19
CA GLU A 65 23.48 21.17 48.62
C GLU A 65 22.13 21.14 49.35
N LYS A 66 22.14 20.59 50.56
CA LYS A 66 20.95 20.52 51.44
C LYS A 66 20.29 21.89 51.61
N ARG A 67 21.11 22.92 51.87
CA ARG A 67 20.64 24.30 52.05
C ARG A 67 19.88 24.84 50.86
N ASP A 68 20.35 24.55 49.64
CA ASP A 68 19.69 25.01 48.41
C ASP A 68 18.31 24.37 48.26
N VAL A 69 18.23 23.06 48.53
CA VAL A 69 16.95 22.31 48.44
C VAL A 69 15.96 22.85 49.49
N MET A 70 16.40 23.10 50.72
CA MET A 70 15.55 23.72 51.74
C MET A 70 15.02 25.09 51.30
N THR A 71 15.91 25.95 50.76
CA THR A 71 15.54 27.29 50.27
C THR A 71 14.51 27.20 49.13
N TRP A 72 14.65 26.28 48.19
CA TRP A 72 13.72 26.12 47.08
C TRP A 72 12.33 25.62 47.57
N ILE A 73 12.32 24.73 48.57
CA ILE A 73 11.06 24.27 49.15
C ILE A 73 10.35 25.45 49.84
N GLU A 74 11.06 26.25 50.64
CA GLU A 74 10.48 27.45 51.27
C GLU A 74 9.96 28.43 50.22
N GLN A 75 10.72 28.73 49.20
CA GLN A 75 10.33 29.64 48.14
C GLN A 75 9.05 29.20 47.41
N ILE A 76 8.94 27.93 46.98
CA ILE A 76 7.76 27.45 46.29
C ILE A 76 6.53 27.37 47.21
N THR A 77 6.74 27.06 48.46
CA THR A 77 5.63 26.95 49.46
C THR A 77 5.07 28.33 49.87
N ASP A 78 5.87 29.39 49.74
CA ASP A 78 5.45 30.77 50.06
C ASP A 78 4.89 31.49 48.82
N ASP A 79 5.21 31.02 47.60
CA ASP A 79 4.79 31.67 46.34
C ASP A 79 3.38 31.30 45.84
N VAL A 80 2.89 30.12 46.19
CA VAL A 80 1.56 29.65 45.76
C VAL A 80 0.95 28.70 46.79
N GLU A 81 -0.36 28.73 46.95
CA GLU A 81 -1.09 27.73 47.72
C GLU A 81 -1.40 26.50 46.88
N SER A 82 -0.94 25.32 47.30
CA SER A 82 -1.10 24.06 46.61
C SER A 82 -1.36 22.90 47.56
N SER A 83 -1.99 21.83 47.05
CA SER A 83 -2.16 20.58 47.81
C SER A 83 -0.86 19.79 47.93
N VAL A 84 0.03 19.87 46.96
CA VAL A 84 1.34 19.18 46.91
C VAL A 84 2.37 20.11 46.31
N TYR A 85 3.54 20.16 46.92
CA TYR A 85 4.71 20.88 46.43
C TYR A 85 5.78 19.89 46.00
N GLU A 86 6.34 20.09 44.82
CA GLU A 86 7.32 19.14 44.26
C GLU A 86 8.56 19.85 43.74
N ILE A 87 9.73 19.34 44.14
CA ILE A 87 11.00 19.78 43.62
C ILE A 87 11.63 18.65 42.79
N TYR A 88 11.89 18.92 41.53
CA TYR A 88 12.60 18.00 40.66
C TYR A 88 14.05 18.46 40.50
N LEU A 89 14.96 17.61 40.89
CA LEU A 89 16.41 17.85 40.84
C LEU A 89 17.03 17.00 39.74
N LEU A 90 17.53 17.63 38.69
CA LEU A 90 18.23 16.95 37.59
C LEU A 90 19.75 17.09 37.83
N GLY A 91 20.33 16.06 38.40
CA GLY A 91 21.73 16.00 38.82
C GLY A 91 21.94 15.16 40.08
N ASN A 92 23.12 15.24 40.64
CA ASN A 92 23.48 14.44 41.82
C ASN A 92 23.45 15.28 43.09
N PRO A 93 22.86 14.78 44.20
CA PRO A 93 22.94 15.42 45.50
C PRO A 93 24.24 15.08 46.22
N LYS A 94 24.66 15.93 47.15
CA LYS A 94 25.63 15.57 48.17
C LYS A 94 25.02 14.50 49.11
N GLU A 95 25.87 13.80 49.86
CA GLU A 95 25.40 12.72 50.74
C GLU A 95 24.42 13.21 51.82
N ASP A 96 24.69 14.34 52.44
CA ASP A 96 23.79 14.97 53.42
C ASP A 96 22.46 15.42 52.79
N THR A 97 22.48 15.90 51.56
CA THR A 97 21.31 16.27 50.78
C THR A 97 20.46 15.03 50.44
N ASN A 98 21.12 13.94 50.05
CA ASN A 98 20.43 12.67 49.78
C ASN A 98 19.75 12.10 51.04
N ILE A 99 20.47 12.17 52.20
CA ILE A 99 19.89 11.79 53.49
C ILE A 99 18.66 12.66 53.81
N PHE A 100 18.74 13.98 53.59
CA PHE A 100 17.64 14.91 53.81
C PHE A 100 16.42 14.59 52.93
N ILE A 101 16.61 14.38 51.65
CA ILE A 101 15.52 14.01 50.71
C ILE A 101 14.84 12.70 51.14
N ASN A 102 15.63 11.69 51.47
CA ASN A 102 15.10 10.42 51.95
C ASN A 102 14.35 10.58 53.29
N SER A 103 14.81 11.49 54.18
CA SER A 103 14.13 11.77 55.43
C SER A 103 12.76 12.41 55.26
N ILE A 104 12.55 13.28 54.24
CA ILE A 104 11.24 13.81 53.87
C ILE A 104 10.30 12.67 53.45
N SER A 105 10.75 11.75 52.60
CA SER A 105 9.96 10.59 52.17
C SER A 105 9.63 9.67 53.36
N GLN A 106 10.58 9.42 54.27
CA GLN A 106 10.38 8.61 55.46
C GLN A 106 9.33 9.24 56.38
N TYR A 107 9.35 10.56 56.55
CA TYR A 107 8.37 11.29 57.38
C TYR A 107 6.94 11.01 56.91
N TYR A 108 6.65 11.13 55.60
CA TYR A 108 5.31 10.88 55.08
C TYR A 108 4.92 9.40 55.10
N ASN A 109 5.85 8.48 55.14
CA ASN A 109 5.60 7.05 55.33
C ASN A 109 5.43 6.63 56.80
N GLY A 110 5.43 7.58 57.74
CA GLY A 110 5.27 7.33 59.16
C GLY A 110 6.47 6.68 59.83
N ILE A 111 7.62 6.67 59.18
CA ILE A 111 8.88 6.14 59.70
C ILE A 111 9.51 7.22 60.54
N ASN A 112 9.68 6.96 61.84
CA ASN A 112 10.28 7.92 62.75
C ASN A 112 11.59 7.37 63.36
N THR A 113 12.71 7.76 62.79
CA THR A 113 14.04 7.38 63.27
C THR A 113 14.82 8.59 63.78
N LYS A 114 15.73 8.39 64.72
CA LYS A 114 16.57 9.48 65.23
C LYS A 114 17.36 10.15 64.09
N LYS A 115 17.93 9.36 63.19
CA LYS A 115 18.67 9.86 62.00
C LYS A 115 17.80 10.75 61.10
N MET A 116 16.52 10.42 60.93
CA MET A 116 15.55 11.24 60.18
C MET A 116 15.29 12.58 60.92
N GLN A 117 15.04 12.53 62.23
CA GLN A 117 14.80 13.73 63.05
C GLN A 117 16.02 14.66 63.00
N ASP A 118 17.23 14.12 63.20
CA ASP A 118 18.50 14.89 63.16
C ASP A 118 18.73 15.50 61.76
N SER A 119 18.30 14.81 60.70
CA SER A 119 18.41 15.30 59.32
C SER A 119 17.41 16.40 58.98
N LEU A 120 16.20 16.30 59.47
CA LEU A 120 15.15 17.28 59.18
C LEU A 120 15.26 18.51 60.08
N GLY A 121 15.64 18.35 61.39
CA GLY A 121 15.69 19.43 62.34
C GLY A 121 14.41 20.23 62.41
N ASP A 122 14.48 21.55 62.46
CA ASP A 122 13.33 22.46 62.48
C ASP A 122 12.48 22.43 61.23
N PHE A 123 12.98 21.81 60.12
CA PHE A 123 12.23 21.69 58.86
C PHE A 123 11.03 20.76 58.97
N VAL A 124 10.94 19.96 60.04
CA VAL A 124 9.74 19.14 60.37
C VAL A 124 8.46 19.99 60.44
N ASP A 125 8.52 21.23 60.92
CA ASP A 125 7.38 22.11 61.02
C ASP A 125 6.83 22.52 59.63
N VAL A 126 7.72 22.64 58.66
CA VAL A 126 7.35 22.95 57.25
C VAL A 126 6.66 21.75 56.61
N ILE A 127 7.31 20.56 56.69
CA ILE A 127 6.78 19.34 56.07
C ILE A 127 5.51 18.80 56.80
N GLY A 128 5.34 19.14 58.06
CA GLY A 128 4.13 18.78 58.83
C GLY A 128 2.87 19.55 58.41
N LYS A 129 3.05 20.74 57.80
CA LYS A 129 1.92 21.59 57.35
C LYS A 129 1.63 21.46 55.86
N LYS A 130 2.62 21.08 55.06
CA LYS A 130 2.57 21.08 53.59
C LYS A 130 3.13 19.77 53.07
N LYS A 131 2.43 19.13 52.12
CA LYS A 131 2.92 17.90 51.48
C LYS A 131 4.00 18.24 50.45
N ILE A 132 5.25 17.79 50.70
CA ILE A 132 6.40 18.10 49.90
C ILE A 132 7.05 16.81 49.38
N ASN A 133 7.34 16.76 48.08
CA ASN A 133 8.07 15.68 47.43
C ASN A 133 9.32 16.24 46.75
N VAL A 134 10.43 15.56 46.92
CA VAL A 134 11.68 15.86 46.21
C VAL A 134 12.08 14.65 45.40
N THR A 135 12.19 14.82 44.08
CA THR A 135 12.49 13.73 43.14
C THR A 135 13.81 13.99 42.44
N LEU A 136 14.68 13.00 42.42
CA LEU A 136 15.96 13.03 41.70
C LEU A 136 15.79 12.42 40.32
N LEU A 137 16.23 13.13 39.28
CA LEU A 137 16.27 12.64 37.89
C LEU A 137 17.72 12.70 37.37
N PRO A 138 18.07 11.82 36.43
CA PRO A 138 19.35 11.89 35.76
C PRO A 138 19.46 13.18 34.90
N ILE A 139 20.66 13.79 34.90
CA ILE A 139 20.91 14.96 34.01
C ILE A 139 21.17 14.57 32.57
N ASN A 140 21.45 13.30 32.30
CA ASN A 140 21.70 12.78 30.96
C ASN A 140 20.44 12.79 30.12
N GLN A 141 20.49 13.45 28.96
CA GLN A 141 19.35 13.61 28.09
C GLN A 141 18.78 12.27 27.55
N ASP A 142 19.65 11.32 27.18
CA ASP A 142 19.20 10.01 26.66
C ASP A 142 18.46 9.22 27.75
N SER A 143 18.93 9.31 29.00
CA SER A 143 18.24 8.68 30.13
C SER A 143 16.88 9.33 30.41
N LEU A 144 16.76 10.65 30.26
CA LEU A 144 15.49 11.36 30.41
C LEU A 144 14.50 10.99 29.31
N VAL A 145 14.95 10.95 28.05
CA VAL A 145 14.12 10.50 26.92
C VAL A 145 13.65 9.07 27.12
N ALA A 146 14.53 8.17 27.59
CA ALA A 146 14.15 6.80 27.91
C ALA A 146 13.09 6.74 29.02
N SER A 147 13.24 7.54 30.08
CA SER A 147 12.27 7.61 31.18
C SER A 147 10.89 8.10 30.69
N VAL A 148 10.85 9.15 29.85
CA VAL A 148 9.61 9.64 29.24
C VAL A 148 8.98 8.56 28.38
N ARG A 149 9.78 7.86 27.55
CA ARG A 149 9.29 6.78 26.70
C ARG A 149 8.64 5.66 27.50
N ASP A 150 9.26 5.25 28.59
CA ASP A 150 8.73 4.17 29.43
C ASP A 150 7.42 4.57 30.12
N ILE A 151 7.31 5.81 30.62
CA ILE A 151 6.09 6.35 31.20
C ILE A 151 4.98 6.48 30.14
N LEU A 152 5.32 6.97 28.96
CA LEU A 152 4.39 7.08 27.84
C LEU A 152 3.86 5.71 27.41
N ASN A 153 4.74 4.70 27.35
CA ASN A 153 4.34 3.33 27.07
C ASN A 153 3.35 2.79 28.10
N GLN A 154 3.61 3.03 29.39
CA GLN A 154 2.69 2.63 30.45
C GLN A 154 1.36 3.37 30.36
N TYR A 155 1.38 4.67 30.05
CA TYR A 155 0.16 5.48 29.90
C TYR A 155 -0.69 4.99 28.73
N ILE A 156 -0.08 4.76 27.58
CA ILE A 156 -0.73 4.22 26.38
C ILE A 156 -1.28 2.82 26.66
N GLY A 157 -0.48 1.98 27.34
CA GLY A 157 -0.88 0.63 27.73
C GLY A 157 -2.08 0.58 28.67
N LYS A 158 -2.17 1.52 29.66
CA LYS A 158 -3.36 1.67 30.54
C LYS A 158 -4.64 2.01 29.77
N LYS A 159 -4.51 2.63 28.60
CA LYS A 159 -5.64 2.94 27.70
C LYS A 159 -5.96 1.80 26.72
N GLY A 160 -5.30 0.64 26.85
CA GLY A 160 -5.53 -0.54 26.03
C GLY A 160 -4.77 -0.56 24.70
N TYR A 161 -3.79 0.34 24.50
CA TYR A 161 -2.98 0.38 23.29
C TYR A 161 -1.58 -0.20 23.53
N GLU A 162 -1.08 -0.94 22.57
CA GLU A 162 0.31 -1.38 22.52
C GLU A 162 1.02 -0.67 21.34
N VAL A 163 2.22 -0.13 21.48
CA VAL A 163 2.92 0.68 20.46
C VAL A 163 4.31 0.12 20.19
N SER A 164 4.71 -0.01 18.92
CA SER A 164 6.07 -0.46 18.59
C SER A 164 7.11 0.53 19.12
N PHE A 165 8.30 0.02 19.39
CA PHE A 165 9.39 0.84 19.91
C PHE A 165 9.67 2.08 19.05
N ASN A 166 9.68 1.93 17.72
CA ASN A 166 10.00 3.04 16.81
C ASN A 166 8.94 4.14 16.83
N ILE A 167 7.65 3.77 16.85
CA ILE A 167 6.55 4.73 16.97
C ILE A 167 6.61 5.41 18.32
N LEU A 168 6.82 4.64 19.40
CA LEU A 168 6.90 5.15 20.76
C LEU A 168 8.09 6.11 20.93
N ASP A 169 9.25 5.81 20.34
CA ASP A 169 10.42 6.68 20.36
C ASP A 169 10.18 7.98 19.59
N SER A 170 9.55 7.90 18.43
CA SER A 170 9.14 9.08 17.64
C SER A 170 8.12 9.94 18.38
N LEU A 171 7.09 9.32 18.94
CA LEU A 171 6.05 10.00 19.72
C LEU A 171 6.64 10.66 20.97
N THR A 172 7.60 10.01 21.64
CA THR A 172 8.32 10.57 22.78
C THR A 172 9.03 11.87 22.41
N LYS A 173 9.76 11.88 21.29
CA LYS A 173 10.45 13.09 20.79
C LYS A 173 9.48 14.20 20.41
N MET A 174 8.35 13.86 19.79
CA MET A 174 7.29 14.82 19.43
C MET A 174 6.67 15.46 20.67
N ILE A 175 6.34 14.68 21.70
CA ILE A 175 5.76 15.18 22.96
C ILE A 175 6.75 16.10 23.67
N ILE A 176 8.02 15.70 23.81
CA ILE A 176 9.06 16.53 24.42
C ILE A 176 9.18 17.87 23.69
N GLY A 177 9.23 17.85 22.36
CA GLY A 177 9.29 19.07 21.56
C GLY A 177 8.05 19.97 21.72
N ALA A 178 6.86 19.39 21.83
CA ALA A 178 5.62 20.14 22.03
C ALA A 178 5.55 20.78 23.42
N ASP A 179 5.97 20.08 24.47
CA ASP A 179 5.95 20.59 25.84
C ASP A 179 7.04 21.64 26.08
N MET A 180 8.17 21.53 25.39
CA MET A 180 9.15 22.64 25.32
C MET A 180 8.53 23.90 24.68
N LEU A 181 7.72 23.74 23.62
CA LEU A 181 7.01 24.89 23.00
C LEU A 181 5.94 25.47 23.92
N LEU A 182 5.25 24.64 24.72
CA LEU A 182 4.31 25.13 25.74
C LEU A 182 5.07 25.96 26.80
N ALA A 183 6.23 25.49 27.26
CA ALA A 183 7.07 26.21 28.19
C ALA A 183 7.47 27.61 27.64
N THR A 184 7.89 27.70 26.39
CA THR A 184 8.28 28.98 25.79
C THR A 184 7.10 29.99 25.64
N ARG A 185 5.84 29.51 25.71
CA ARG A 185 4.65 30.32 25.52
C ARG A 185 3.89 30.61 26.80
N GLY A 186 4.23 29.95 27.92
CA GLY A 186 3.47 30.02 29.17
C GLY A 186 2.01 29.60 29.01
N GLN A 187 1.74 28.58 28.19
CA GLN A 187 0.37 28.16 27.86
C GLN A 187 -0.14 27.08 28.80
N LYS A 188 -1.43 27.16 29.10
CA LYS A 188 -2.22 26.17 29.82
C LYS A 188 -2.89 25.22 28.81
N ILE A 189 -2.82 23.92 29.04
CA ILE A 189 -3.46 22.89 28.22
C ILE A 189 -4.36 22.01 29.10
N SER A 190 -5.55 21.67 28.62
CA SER A 190 -6.45 20.76 29.33
C SER A 190 -5.98 19.31 29.19
N LYS A 191 -6.39 18.46 30.15
CA LYS A 191 -6.12 17.02 30.11
C LYS A 191 -6.70 16.36 28.86
N ALA A 192 -7.88 16.79 28.42
CA ALA A 192 -8.53 16.30 27.22
C ALA A 192 -7.70 16.64 25.95
N GLU A 193 -7.25 17.89 25.83
CA GLU A 193 -6.37 18.32 24.72
C GLU A 193 -5.01 17.63 24.76
N TYR A 194 -4.49 17.33 25.95
CA TYR A 194 -3.23 16.60 26.12
C TYR A 194 -3.38 15.14 25.64
N ASP A 195 -4.48 14.48 26.04
CA ASP A 195 -4.83 13.15 25.59
C ASP A 195 -5.07 13.11 24.07
N GLU A 196 -5.87 14.06 23.55
CA GLU A 196 -6.16 14.18 22.11
C GLU A 196 -4.87 14.37 21.29
N ARG A 197 -3.93 15.16 21.79
CA ARG A 197 -2.61 15.35 21.15
C ARG A 197 -1.84 14.03 21.07
N ILE A 198 -1.71 13.29 22.18
CA ILE A 198 -1.00 12.01 22.25
C ILE A 198 -1.66 11.01 21.31
N PHE A 199 -2.96 10.82 21.43
CA PHE A 199 -3.68 9.82 20.63
C PHE A 199 -3.90 10.26 19.18
N GLY A 200 -4.00 11.57 18.91
CA GLY A 200 -4.01 12.13 17.56
C GLY A 200 -2.68 11.85 16.83
N TRP A 201 -1.54 12.09 17.47
CA TRP A 201 -0.23 11.76 16.88
C TRP A 201 -0.02 10.27 16.77
N LEU A 202 -0.48 9.50 17.75
CA LEU A 202 -0.45 8.06 17.67
C LEU A 202 -1.30 7.56 16.48
N ASN A 203 -2.48 8.10 16.27
CA ASN A 203 -3.35 7.82 15.13
C ASN A 203 -2.69 8.20 13.79
N LEU A 204 -2.06 9.37 13.71
CA LEU A 204 -1.33 9.81 12.51
C LEU A 204 -0.11 8.93 12.21
N SER A 205 0.64 8.55 13.24
CA SER A 205 1.80 7.66 13.12
C SER A 205 1.41 6.23 12.76
N CYS A 206 0.19 5.88 13.06
CA CYS A 206 -0.38 4.57 12.90
C CYS A 206 -1.36 4.47 11.71
N GLY A 207 -1.60 5.55 10.95
CA GLY A 207 -2.70 5.60 10.00
C GLY A 207 -4.08 5.48 10.68
N ASN A 208 -5.17 5.72 10.00
CA ASN A 208 -6.54 5.77 10.56
C ASN A 208 -7.08 4.46 11.17
N GLY A 209 -6.21 3.62 11.75
CA GLY A 209 -6.49 2.25 12.17
C GLY A 209 -6.30 1.92 13.65
N LEU A 210 -6.26 2.90 14.56
CA LEU A 210 -6.28 2.59 16.01
C LEU A 210 -7.63 1.98 16.42
N LYS A 211 -7.74 0.66 16.28
CA LYS A 211 -8.78 -0.11 16.94
C LYS A 211 -8.22 -0.62 18.28
N THR A 212 -8.94 -0.34 19.35
CA THR A 212 -8.73 -0.92 20.68
C THR A 212 -8.65 -2.44 20.55
N GLU A 213 -7.54 -3.02 20.98
CA GLU A 213 -7.19 -4.42 21.14
C GLU A 213 -6.16 -5.04 20.17
N ASN A 214 -5.88 -4.49 18.97
CA ASN A 214 -4.90 -5.10 18.07
C ASN A 214 -4.12 -4.09 17.20
N SER A 215 -3.66 -3.01 17.76
CA SER A 215 -3.24 -1.82 17.02
C SER A 215 -1.83 -1.82 16.41
N PHE A 216 -1.14 -2.99 16.35
CA PHE A 216 0.20 -3.05 15.73
C PHE A 216 0.21 -3.50 14.30
N THR A 217 -0.88 -4.03 13.85
CA THR A 217 -0.93 -4.64 12.55
C THR A 217 -1.75 -3.80 11.62
N TYR A 218 -1.02 -2.99 10.95
CA TYR A 218 -1.52 -2.20 9.86
C TYR A 218 -1.57 -2.99 8.55
N ILE A 219 -1.29 -4.31 8.61
CA ILE A 219 -1.47 -5.19 7.48
C ILE A 219 -2.89 -5.75 7.51
N THR A 220 -3.63 -5.46 6.46
CA THR A 220 -4.97 -5.99 6.23
C THR A 220 -5.06 -6.57 4.82
N THR A 221 -5.98 -7.49 4.63
CA THR A 221 -6.39 -7.96 3.30
C THR A 221 -7.73 -7.35 2.98
N CYS A 222 -7.89 -6.86 1.75
CA CYS A 222 -9.15 -6.33 1.25
C CYS A 222 -9.32 -6.65 -0.24
N PHE A 223 -10.52 -6.43 -0.76
CA PHE A 223 -10.75 -6.42 -2.20
C PHE A 223 -10.35 -5.06 -2.79
N TYR A 224 -9.86 -5.08 -4.01
CA TYR A 224 -9.57 -3.88 -4.77
C TYR A 224 -10.28 -3.91 -6.12
N TRP A 225 -11.12 -2.92 -6.37
CA TRP A 225 -11.82 -2.80 -7.64
C TRP A 225 -12.05 -1.35 -8.03
N ASN A 226 -11.72 -0.99 -9.26
CA ASN A 226 -11.92 0.37 -9.81
C ASN A 226 -11.38 1.51 -8.92
N GLY A 227 -10.20 1.36 -8.36
CA GLY A 227 -9.59 2.37 -7.48
C GLY A 227 -10.07 2.34 -6.03
N ILE A 228 -10.97 1.41 -5.66
CA ILE A 228 -11.58 1.35 -4.33
C ILE A 228 -11.10 0.10 -3.58
N PHE A 229 -10.62 0.31 -2.35
CA PHE A 229 -10.38 -0.76 -1.38
C PHE A 229 -11.64 -1.01 -0.56
N SER A 230 -12.06 -2.26 -0.43
CA SER A 230 -13.27 -2.64 0.29
C SER A 230 -13.12 -3.98 0.99
N GLU A 231 -13.75 -4.12 2.14
CA GLU A 231 -13.92 -5.42 2.82
C GLU A 231 -15.10 -6.21 2.23
N SER A 232 -15.88 -5.62 1.34
CA SER A 232 -17.03 -6.25 0.68
C SER A 232 -17.02 -5.99 -0.82
N ILE A 233 -17.31 -7.02 -1.62
CA ILE A 233 -17.38 -6.92 -3.09
C ILE A 233 -18.41 -7.91 -3.65
N ASN A 234 -19.07 -7.50 -4.73
CA ASN A 234 -19.78 -8.45 -5.59
C ASN A 234 -18.77 -9.21 -6.46
N PRO A 235 -18.96 -10.51 -6.71
CA PRO A 235 -18.11 -11.25 -7.62
C PRO A 235 -18.03 -10.58 -8.99
N ILE A 236 -16.82 -10.50 -9.53
CA ILE A 236 -16.54 -9.82 -10.78
C ILE A 236 -16.59 -10.82 -11.92
N ASN A 237 -17.25 -10.47 -13.02
CA ASN A 237 -17.22 -11.27 -14.24
C ASN A 237 -15.90 -11.07 -15.00
N PHE A 238 -15.47 -12.10 -15.72
CA PHE A 238 -14.26 -12.04 -16.54
C PHE A 238 -14.23 -10.82 -17.48
N ARG A 239 -15.34 -10.55 -18.19
CA ARG A 239 -15.44 -9.42 -19.12
C ARG A 239 -15.34 -8.04 -18.44
N ASP A 240 -15.50 -7.99 -17.12
CA ASP A 240 -15.39 -6.76 -16.34
C ASP A 240 -13.98 -6.49 -15.83
N LEU A 241 -13.04 -7.43 -15.94
CA LEU A 241 -11.65 -7.19 -15.60
C LEU A 241 -11.10 -5.98 -16.34
N ILE A 242 -10.46 -5.09 -15.61
CA ILE A 242 -9.84 -3.87 -16.16
C ILE A 242 -8.77 -4.23 -17.20
N SER A 243 -7.95 -5.23 -16.90
CA SER A 243 -6.93 -5.76 -17.81
C SER A 243 -7.52 -6.27 -19.11
N TYR A 244 -8.62 -7.03 -19.05
CA TYR A 244 -9.33 -7.49 -20.25
C TYR A 244 -9.87 -6.31 -21.07
N LYS A 245 -10.56 -5.37 -20.43
CA LYS A 245 -11.13 -4.18 -21.11
C LYS A 245 -10.02 -3.37 -21.80
N LYS A 246 -8.93 -3.06 -21.11
CA LYS A 246 -7.77 -2.35 -21.68
C LYS A 246 -7.16 -3.12 -22.87
N TYR A 247 -7.00 -4.44 -22.72
CA TYR A 247 -6.45 -5.28 -23.77
C TYR A 247 -7.31 -5.25 -25.03
N ILE A 248 -8.63 -5.42 -24.89
CA ILE A 248 -9.58 -5.38 -25.99
C ILE A 248 -9.65 -3.99 -26.65
N GLU A 249 -9.65 -2.91 -25.85
CA GLU A 249 -9.66 -1.55 -26.36
C GLU A 249 -8.40 -1.26 -27.20
N LYS A 250 -7.23 -1.66 -26.70
CA LYS A 250 -5.96 -1.55 -27.46
C LYS A 250 -6.03 -2.30 -28.80
N GLN A 251 -6.55 -3.52 -28.83
CA GLN A 251 -6.71 -4.28 -30.08
C GLN A 251 -7.70 -3.60 -31.03
N ASN A 252 -8.83 -3.16 -30.51
CA ASN A 252 -9.83 -2.45 -31.31
C ASN A 252 -9.25 -1.17 -31.92
N ASP A 253 -8.45 -0.41 -31.20
CA ASP A 253 -7.81 0.81 -31.69
C ASP A 253 -6.79 0.51 -32.81
N ILE A 254 -6.02 -0.57 -32.68
CA ILE A 254 -5.10 -1.01 -33.74
C ILE A 254 -5.86 -1.34 -35.01
N ILE A 255 -6.96 -2.10 -34.89
CA ILE A 255 -7.79 -2.49 -36.05
C ILE A 255 -8.45 -1.25 -36.67
N ARG A 256 -9.04 -0.35 -35.89
CA ARG A 256 -9.64 0.92 -36.36
C ARG A 256 -8.64 1.78 -37.12
N LYS A 257 -7.42 1.92 -36.60
CA LYS A 257 -6.34 2.65 -37.29
C LYS A 257 -5.98 2.02 -38.63
N HIS A 258 -5.91 0.68 -38.71
CA HIS A 258 -5.66 0.00 -39.98
C HIS A 258 -6.78 0.25 -41.01
N ILE A 259 -8.04 0.11 -40.60
CA ILE A 259 -9.18 0.36 -41.43
C ILE A 259 -9.20 1.82 -41.91
N ASP A 260 -8.95 2.78 -41.03
CA ASP A 260 -8.91 4.20 -41.36
C ASP A 260 -7.80 4.52 -42.39
N ILE A 261 -6.61 3.98 -42.21
CA ILE A 261 -5.50 4.15 -43.15
C ILE A 261 -5.89 3.55 -44.52
N MET A 262 -6.43 2.32 -44.54
CA MET A 262 -6.81 1.66 -45.79
C MET A 262 -7.92 2.41 -46.52
N SER A 263 -8.90 2.94 -45.81
CA SER A 263 -10.03 3.69 -46.43
C SER A 263 -9.60 5.04 -46.99
N LYS A 264 -8.62 5.71 -46.36
CA LYS A 264 -8.12 7.03 -46.76
C LYS A 264 -7.00 6.98 -47.81
N LEU A 265 -6.42 5.80 -48.07
CA LEU A 265 -5.28 5.68 -48.95
C LEU A 265 -5.72 5.94 -50.41
N ASP A 266 -5.21 7.02 -51.02
CA ASP A 266 -5.47 7.33 -52.41
C ASP A 266 -4.69 6.38 -53.34
N VAL A 267 -5.41 5.43 -53.91
CA VAL A 267 -4.85 4.41 -54.79
C VAL A 267 -4.47 4.95 -56.18
N ASN A 268 -4.94 6.16 -56.54
CA ASN A 268 -4.70 6.81 -57.83
C ASN A 268 -3.56 7.88 -57.73
N ALA A 269 -3.02 8.13 -56.53
CA ALA A 269 -1.92 9.07 -56.38
C ALA A 269 -0.67 8.61 -57.18
N GLU A 270 -0.01 9.57 -57.82
CA GLU A 270 1.28 9.32 -58.45
C GLU A 270 2.32 8.85 -57.41
N ASP A 271 3.25 7.98 -57.88
CA ASP A 271 4.24 7.33 -57.02
C ASP A 271 5.07 8.34 -56.21
N VAL A 272 4.76 8.48 -54.93
CA VAL A 272 5.53 9.22 -53.96
C VAL A 272 6.22 8.23 -53.03
N SER A 273 7.47 8.47 -52.70
CA SER A 273 8.21 7.63 -51.74
C SER A 273 7.64 7.83 -50.33
N TYR A 274 7.39 6.75 -49.61
CA TYR A 274 6.91 6.78 -48.22
C TYR A 274 7.92 6.19 -47.26
N GLU A 275 8.08 6.78 -46.11
CA GLU A 275 8.80 6.21 -44.98
C GLU A 275 7.86 5.42 -44.08
N ILE A 276 8.16 4.15 -43.83
CA ILE A 276 7.47 3.31 -42.81
C ILE A 276 8.56 2.70 -41.95
N ASP A 277 8.48 2.93 -40.66
CA ASP A 277 9.44 2.41 -39.65
C ASP A 277 10.92 2.67 -40.01
N GLY A 278 11.21 3.88 -40.52
CA GLY A 278 12.57 4.27 -40.93
C GLY A 278 13.10 3.59 -42.19
N LYS A 279 12.26 2.91 -42.99
CA LYS A 279 12.62 2.35 -44.29
C LYS A 279 11.91 3.08 -45.42
N THR A 280 12.69 3.67 -46.31
CA THR A 280 12.17 4.30 -47.52
C THR A 280 11.83 3.19 -48.54
N LEU A 281 10.55 3.04 -48.87
CA LEU A 281 10.10 2.15 -49.94
C LEU A 281 10.20 2.89 -51.28
N MET A 282 11.13 2.47 -52.11
CA MET A 282 11.25 2.97 -53.50
C MET A 282 10.32 2.19 -54.42
N PRO A 283 9.69 2.87 -55.41
CA PRO A 283 8.90 2.18 -56.41
C PRO A 283 9.82 1.24 -57.21
N MET A 284 9.55 -0.07 -57.17
CA MET A 284 10.22 -1.02 -58.05
C MET A 284 9.71 -0.83 -59.47
N LYS A 285 10.51 -0.32 -60.36
CA LYS A 285 10.21 -0.28 -61.79
C LYS A 285 10.09 -1.70 -62.36
N GLU A 286 9.07 -1.92 -63.13
CA GLU A 286 8.89 -3.17 -63.86
C GLU A 286 10.09 -3.44 -64.76
N THR A 287 10.69 -4.63 -64.67
CA THR A 287 11.81 -5.00 -65.57
C THR A 287 11.22 -5.43 -66.93
N GLU A 288 11.94 -5.19 -68.02
CA GLU A 288 11.51 -5.56 -69.37
C GLU A 288 11.12 -7.05 -69.51
N LEU A 289 11.73 -7.92 -68.69
CA LEU A 289 11.42 -9.35 -68.68
C LEU A 289 10.06 -9.71 -68.15
N THR A 290 9.47 -8.88 -67.28
CA THR A 290 8.18 -9.12 -66.61
C THR A 290 7.04 -8.39 -67.30
N ALA A 291 7.32 -7.42 -68.16
CA ALA A 291 6.31 -6.66 -68.92
C ALA A 291 5.46 -7.54 -69.83
N HIS A 292 5.98 -8.66 -70.35
CA HIS A 292 5.25 -9.58 -71.23
C HIS A 292 4.43 -10.67 -70.51
N ILE A 293 4.47 -10.74 -69.17
CA ILE A 293 3.66 -11.73 -68.43
C ILE A 293 2.25 -11.20 -68.28
N PRO A 294 1.23 -11.93 -68.73
CA PRO A 294 -0.16 -11.49 -68.55
C PRO A 294 -0.50 -11.38 -67.07
N GLY A 295 -1.00 -10.22 -66.66
CA GLY A 295 -1.47 -9.95 -65.31
C GLY A 295 -3.00 -10.10 -65.21
N VAL A 296 -3.47 -10.47 -64.05
CA VAL A 296 -4.88 -10.47 -63.69
C VAL A 296 -5.10 -9.32 -62.71
N VAL A 297 -6.16 -8.55 -62.90
CA VAL A 297 -6.58 -7.49 -61.94
C VAL A 297 -6.74 -8.11 -60.56
N TYR A 298 -6.08 -7.51 -59.57
CA TYR A 298 -6.14 -7.98 -58.19
C TYR A 298 -7.56 -7.80 -57.67
N LYS A 299 -8.17 -8.88 -57.19
CA LYS A 299 -9.42 -8.89 -56.50
C LYS A 299 -9.30 -9.75 -55.25
N VAL A 300 -9.83 -9.28 -54.15
CA VAL A 300 -9.97 -10.10 -52.93
C VAL A 300 -11.13 -11.07 -53.15
N ASP A 301 -10.97 -12.29 -52.72
CA ASP A 301 -12.02 -13.32 -52.78
C ASP A 301 -13.26 -12.86 -52.02
N ASP A 302 -14.42 -13.05 -52.65
CA ASP A 302 -15.72 -12.60 -52.11
C ASP A 302 -16.02 -13.26 -50.75
N GLU A 303 -15.56 -14.50 -50.51
CA GLU A 303 -15.69 -15.18 -49.22
C GLU A 303 -14.83 -14.50 -48.13
N ILE A 304 -13.62 -14.02 -48.47
CA ILE A 304 -12.74 -13.28 -47.58
C ILE A 304 -13.35 -11.90 -47.29
N VAL A 305 -13.92 -11.22 -48.30
CA VAL A 305 -14.57 -9.94 -48.13
C VAL A 305 -15.71 -10.06 -47.12
N GLU A 306 -16.64 -11.00 -47.35
CA GLU A 306 -17.78 -11.24 -46.47
C GLU A 306 -17.35 -11.59 -45.05
N SER A 307 -16.30 -12.42 -44.91
CA SER A 307 -15.75 -12.80 -43.59
C SER A 307 -15.21 -11.60 -42.85
N ILE A 308 -14.40 -10.73 -43.50
CA ILE A 308 -13.84 -9.53 -42.91
C ILE A 308 -14.93 -8.54 -42.50
N GLU A 309 -15.92 -8.28 -43.41
CA GLU A 309 -17.03 -7.38 -43.12
C GLU A 309 -17.84 -7.85 -41.91
N ASN A 310 -18.17 -9.13 -41.84
CA ASN A 310 -18.89 -9.72 -40.72
C ASN A 310 -18.10 -9.60 -39.40
N ILE A 311 -16.81 -9.91 -39.42
CA ILE A 311 -15.96 -9.81 -38.22
C ILE A 311 -15.87 -8.35 -37.76
N VAL A 312 -15.56 -7.42 -38.65
CA VAL A 312 -15.41 -6.00 -38.32
C VAL A 312 -16.73 -5.42 -37.81
N PHE A 313 -17.86 -5.76 -38.46
CA PHE A 313 -19.17 -5.32 -37.99
C PHE A 313 -19.52 -5.86 -36.60
N ASN A 314 -19.34 -7.16 -36.38
CA ASN A 314 -19.69 -7.81 -35.10
C ASN A 314 -18.80 -7.36 -33.94
N LEU A 315 -17.50 -7.14 -34.17
CA LEU A 315 -16.55 -6.78 -33.12
C LEU A 315 -16.47 -5.28 -32.85
N LEU A 316 -16.59 -4.44 -33.88
CA LEU A 316 -16.32 -3.00 -33.80
C LEU A 316 -17.54 -2.13 -34.13
N ASN A 317 -18.63 -2.73 -34.61
CA ASN A 317 -19.79 -2.04 -35.15
C ASN A 317 -19.44 -1.03 -36.27
N ILE A 318 -18.49 -1.41 -37.13
CA ILE A 318 -18.04 -0.62 -38.27
C ILE A 318 -18.48 -1.30 -39.55
N GLN A 319 -19.11 -0.54 -40.43
CA GLN A 319 -19.43 -0.98 -41.78
C GLN A 319 -18.32 -0.52 -42.73
N LEU A 320 -17.66 -1.46 -43.41
CA LEU A 320 -16.64 -1.14 -44.38
C LEU A 320 -17.26 -0.58 -45.65
N ASP A 321 -16.72 0.51 -46.15
CA ASP A 321 -17.19 1.15 -47.35
C ASP A 321 -16.50 0.64 -48.62
N LYS A 322 -17.01 1.07 -49.78
CA LYS A 322 -16.42 0.68 -51.07
C LYS A 322 -14.99 1.18 -51.25
N SER A 323 -14.59 2.26 -50.57
CA SER A 323 -13.24 2.82 -50.66
C SER A 323 -12.22 1.87 -50.01
N PHE A 324 -12.63 1.17 -48.97
CA PHE A 324 -11.79 0.17 -48.30
C PHE A 324 -11.37 -0.93 -49.28
N TRP A 325 -12.29 -1.41 -50.13
CA TRP A 325 -12.05 -2.50 -51.08
C TRP A 325 -11.53 -2.05 -52.44
N ASN A 326 -11.32 -0.76 -52.67
CA ASN A 326 -10.78 -0.24 -53.91
C ASN A 326 -9.25 -0.35 -53.91
N PHE A 327 -8.70 -1.23 -54.76
CA PHE A 327 -7.27 -1.40 -55.01
C PHE A 327 -6.79 -0.77 -56.33
N GLY A 328 -7.63 0.01 -56.98
CA GLY A 328 -7.34 0.61 -58.28
C GLY A 328 -7.14 -0.43 -59.39
N ASP A 329 -6.11 -0.22 -60.18
CA ASP A 329 -5.69 -1.11 -61.28
C ASP A 329 -4.53 -2.06 -60.89
N LEU A 330 -4.36 -2.35 -59.59
CA LEU A 330 -3.38 -3.30 -59.10
C LEU A 330 -3.51 -4.65 -59.83
N MET A 331 -2.42 -5.15 -60.37
CA MET A 331 -2.38 -6.44 -61.07
C MET A 331 -1.51 -7.45 -60.36
N LYS A 332 -1.94 -8.72 -60.39
CA LYS A 332 -1.16 -9.86 -59.94
C LYS A 332 -0.62 -10.62 -61.14
N LYS A 333 0.70 -10.77 -61.23
CA LYS A 333 1.36 -11.53 -62.29
C LYS A 333 1.97 -12.82 -61.71
N LYS A 334 1.69 -13.95 -62.38
CA LYS A 334 2.22 -15.26 -61.98
C LYS A 334 3.52 -15.57 -62.75
N VAL A 335 4.57 -15.93 -62.05
CA VAL A 335 5.85 -16.38 -62.62
C VAL A 335 5.90 -17.91 -62.59
N ILE A 336 6.28 -18.53 -63.69
CA ILE A 336 6.24 -19.99 -63.92
C ILE A 336 7.04 -20.81 -62.90
N GLN A 337 8.02 -20.21 -62.21
CA GLN A 337 8.86 -20.85 -61.18
C GLN A 337 9.17 -19.91 -60.00
N GLY A 338 8.29 -18.96 -59.69
CA GLY A 338 8.55 -17.96 -58.63
C GLY A 338 7.32 -17.57 -57.83
N LYS A 339 7.51 -16.67 -56.89
CA LYS A 339 6.40 -16.06 -56.18
C LYS A 339 5.63 -15.11 -57.10
N ASP A 340 4.31 -15.11 -56.99
CA ASP A 340 3.47 -14.09 -57.59
C ASP A 340 3.95 -12.69 -57.16
N TYR A 341 3.94 -11.73 -58.07
CA TYR A 341 4.29 -10.36 -57.76
C TYR A 341 3.19 -9.37 -58.18
N LEU A 342 3.15 -8.24 -57.48
CA LEU A 342 2.16 -7.20 -57.71
C LEU A 342 2.72 -6.07 -58.54
N VAL A 343 1.94 -5.64 -59.54
CA VAL A 343 2.26 -4.50 -60.39
C VAL A 343 1.20 -3.45 -60.21
N GLY A 344 1.60 -2.25 -59.82
CA GLY A 344 0.71 -1.14 -59.50
C GLY A 344 1.49 -0.05 -58.77
N THR A 345 0.80 1.02 -58.38
CA THR A 345 1.37 2.13 -57.63
C THR A 345 1.84 1.69 -56.23
N VAL A 346 2.69 2.49 -55.59
CA VAL A 346 3.13 2.22 -54.22
C VAL A 346 1.97 2.12 -53.27
N ASN A 347 0.95 2.99 -53.42
CA ASN A 347 -0.23 2.99 -52.58
C ASN A 347 -1.11 1.76 -52.77
N GLN A 348 -1.26 1.27 -54.01
CA GLN A 348 -2.00 0.04 -54.30
C GLN A 348 -1.35 -1.17 -53.63
N LYS A 349 0.00 -1.31 -53.75
CA LYS A 349 0.76 -2.39 -53.10
C LYS A 349 0.73 -2.30 -51.58
N LYS A 350 0.83 -1.09 -51.05
CA LYS A 350 0.71 -0.85 -49.62
C LYS A 350 -0.64 -1.23 -49.07
N LYS A 351 -1.73 -0.90 -49.79
CA LYS A 351 -3.09 -1.25 -49.40
C LYS A 351 -3.32 -2.74 -49.33
N GLU A 352 -2.77 -3.47 -50.31
CA GLU A 352 -2.78 -4.93 -50.29
C GLU A 352 -2.00 -5.50 -49.12
N GLN A 353 -0.79 -4.96 -48.85
CA GLN A 353 0.00 -5.35 -47.68
C GLN A 353 -0.77 -5.10 -46.38
N LEU A 354 -1.39 -3.94 -46.21
CA LEU A 354 -2.19 -3.61 -45.04
C LEU A 354 -3.36 -4.55 -44.84
N LEU A 355 -4.01 -5.01 -45.93
CA LEU A 355 -5.07 -6.01 -45.84
C LEU A 355 -4.55 -7.32 -45.21
N TRP A 356 -3.40 -7.80 -45.69
CA TRP A 356 -2.78 -9.02 -45.14
C TRP A 356 -2.25 -8.84 -43.71
N GLU A 357 -1.87 -7.62 -43.33
CA GLU A 357 -1.49 -7.29 -41.94
C GLU A 357 -2.71 -7.15 -41.03
N LEU A 358 -3.89 -6.82 -41.57
CA LEU A 358 -5.15 -6.72 -40.82
C LEU A 358 -5.69 -8.10 -40.43
N LEU A 359 -5.58 -9.11 -41.30
CA LEU A 359 -6.14 -10.44 -41.08
C LEU A 359 -5.68 -11.11 -39.77
N PRO A 360 -4.38 -11.19 -39.43
CA PRO A 360 -3.94 -11.73 -38.15
C PRO A 360 -4.51 -10.93 -36.97
N LYS A 361 -4.62 -9.60 -37.06
CA LYS A 361 -5.19 -8.77 -35.99
C LYS A 361 -6.66 -9.03 -35.75
N LEU A 362 -7.43 -9.25 -36.82
CA LEU A 362 -8.83 -9.66 -36.71
C LEU A 362 -8.95 -11.07 -36.12
N SER A 363 -8.08 -11.98 -36.54
CA SER A 363 -8.02 -13.33 -35.98
C SER A 363 -7.73 -13.30 -34.47
N ASP A 364 -6.72 -12.54 -34.04
CA ASP A 364 -6.37 -12.39 -32.63
C ASP A 364 -7.53 -11.79 -31.82
N ARG A 365 -8.26 -10.85 -32.41
CA ARG A 365 -9.42 -10.25 -31.73
C ARG A 365 -10.59 -11.24 -31.60
N VAL A 366 -10.86 -12.06 -32.61
CA VAL A 366 -11.86 -13.14 -32.55
C VAL A 366 -11.46 -14.18 -31.50
N GLN A 367 -10.18 -14.53 -31.42
CA GLN A 367 -9.68 -15.47 -30.42
C GLN A 367 -9.80 -14.91 -29.00
N SER A 368 -9.55 -13.60 -28.82
CA SER A 368 -9.78 -12.94 -27.52
C SER A 368 -11.23 -13.04 -27.08
N GLU A 369 -12.18 -12.97 -28.01
CA GLU A 369 -13.60 -13.13 -27.74
C GLU A 369 -13.96 -14.58 -27.37
N ASN A 370 -13.40 -15.56 -28.07
CA ASN A 370 -13.54 -16.98 -27.75
C ASN A 370 -12.95 -17.31 -26.38
N TYR A 371 -11.79 -16.69 -26.05
CA TYR A 371 -11.17 -16.81 -24.75
C TYR A 371 -12.09 -16.26 -23.65
N ALA A 372 -12.62 -15.07 -23.83
CA ALA A 372 -13.55 -14.47 -22.88
C ALA A 372 -14.81 -15.35 -22.65
N SER A 373 -15.32 -15.95 -23.72
CA SER A 373 -16.49 -16.82 -23.64
C SER A 373 -16.22 -18.12 -22.84
N ALA A 374 -15.00 -18.62 -22.85
CA ALA A 374 -14.61 -19.79 -22.04
C ALA A 374 -14.64 -19.48 -20.53
N PHE A 375 -14.46 -18.22 -20.15
CA PHE A 375 -14.45 -17.73 -18.76
C PHE A 375 -15.69 -16.90 -18.40
N GLU A 376 -16.75 -16.92 -19.21
CA GLU A 376 -17.92 -16.06 -19.02
C GLU A 376 -18.65 -16.31 -17.69
N ASN A 377 -18.67 -17.56 -17.23
CA ASN A 377 -19.40 -18.00 -16.03
C ASN A 377 -18.47 -18.26 -14.85
N ILE A 378 -17.55 -17.33 -14.58
CA ILE A 378 -16.69 -17.41 -13.42
C ILE A 378 -16.86 -16.22 -12.50
N SER A 379 -16.60 -16.43 -11.22
CA SER A 379 -16.55 -15.43 -10.19
C SER A 379 -15.09 -15.11 -9.86
N ILE A 380 -14.71 -13.86 -9.99
CA ILE A 380 -13.33 -13.39 -9.75
C ILE A 380 -13.33 -12.49 -8.53
N LEU A 381 -12.41 -12.74 -7.60
CA LEU A 381 -12.21 -11.94 -6.40
C LEU A 381 -10.77 -11.41 -6.37
N PRO A 382 -10.57 -10.11 -6.62
CA PRO A 382 -9.26 -9.47 -6.55
C PRO A 382 -8.87 -9.12 -5.12
N LEU A 383 -7.80 -9.70 -4.62
CA LEU A 383 -7.30 -9.48 -3.27
C LEU A 383 -6.01 -8.64 -3.27
N VAL A 384 -5.94 -7.73 -2.32
CA VAL A 384 -4.80 -6.85 -2.07
C VAL A 384 -4.44 -6.91 -0.59
N ILE A 385 -3.16 -6.98 -0.30
CA ILE A 385 -2.61 -6.73 1.03
C ILE A 385 -2.24 -5.26 1.12
N ARG A 386 -2.58 -4.66 2.25
CA ARG A 386 -2.25 -3.27 2.56
C ARG A 386 -1.44 -3.20 3.84
N ASN A 387 -0.37 -2.43 3.82
CA ASN A 387 0.34 -2.02 5.02
C ASN A 387 0.07 -0.53 5.28
N ASN A 388 -0.94 -0.25 6.08
CA ASN A 388 -1.25 1.13 6.49
C ASN A 388 -0.41 1.58 7.71
N GLY A 389 0.59 0.78 8.11
CA GLY A 389 1.47 1.05 9.24
C GLY A 389 2.75 1.77 8.85
N SER A 390 3.49 2.21 9.84
CA SER A 390 4.77 2.91 9.69
C SER A 390 5.99 1.97 9.65
N ILE A 391 5.79 0.65 9.72
CA ILE A 391 6.85 -0.36 9.76
C ILE A 391 6.73 -1.30 8.58
N ALA A 392 7.85 -1.58 7.91
CA ALA A 392 7.93 -2.61 6.90
C ALA A 392 7.77 -4.00 7.54
N ASN A 393 7.01 -4.88 6.90
CA ASN A 393 6.80 -6.24 7.34
C ASN A 393 7.47 -7.22 6.39
N GLN A 394 8.15 -8.23 6.95
CA GLN A 394 8.90 -9.22 6.21
C GLN A 394 8.28 -10.61 6.39
N LYS A 395 8.38 -11.44 5.35
CA LYS A 395 7.84 -12.80 5.32
C LYS A 395 6.39 -12.85 5.79
N VAL A 396 5.56 -12.11 5.09
CA VAL A 396 4.13 -12.00 5.39
C VAL A 396 3.41 -13.20 4.81
N MET A 397 3.02 -14.13 5.68
CA MET A 397 2.24 -15.31 5.33
C MET A 397 0.75 -15.02 5.49
N ILE A 398 -0.02 -15.22 4.43
CA ILE A 398 -1.46 -15.02 4.40
C ILE A 398 -2.14 -16.37 4.23
N THR A 399 -3.09 -16.64 5.08
CA THR A 399 -3.97 -17.80 4.96
C THR A 399 -5.40 -17.30 4.75
N ILE A 400 -6.02 -17.74 3.66
CA ILE A 400 -7.39 -17.39 3.29
C ILE A 400 -8.24 -18.66 3.43
N LYS A 401 -9.37 -18.59 4.13
CA LYS A 401 -10.31 -19.68 4.34
C LYS A 401 -11.65 -19.37 3.69
N ILE A 402 -12.03 -20.16 2.71
CA ILE A 402 -13.23 -20.00 1.91
C ILE A 402 -14.20 -21.14 2.21
N PRO A 403 -15.45 -20.89 2.65
CA PRO A 403 -16.37 -21.94 3.06
C PRO A 403 -16.86 -22.77 1.86
N LYS A 404 -16.64 -24.09 1.88
CA LYS A 404 -16.99 -25.02 0.80
C LYS A 404 -18.47 -25.05 0.42
N LYS A 405 -19.36 -24.87 1.40
CA LYS A 405 -20.81 -24.97 1.18
C LYS A 405 -21.41 -23.89 0.31
N LYS A 406 -20.69 -22.80 0.11
CA LYS A 406 -21.16 -21.60 -0.60
C LYS A 406 -20.42 -21.33 -1.91
N ILE A 407 -19.63 -22.29 -2.39
CA ILE A 407 -18.83 -22.12 -3.59
C ILE A 407 -18.96 -23.34 -4.51
N THR A 408 -18.73 -23.10 -5.80
CA THR A 408 -18.43 -24.15 -6.78
C THR A 408 -17.03 -23.84 -7.33
N LEU A 409 -16.14 -24.81 -7.26
CA LEU A 409 -14.78 -24.66 -7.76
C LEU A 409 -14.78 -24.45 -9.27
N PHE A 410 -13.79 -23.72 -9.76
CA PHE A 410 -13.53 -23.56 -11.17
C PHE A 410 -12.95 -24.87 -11.74
N ASP A 411 -13.56 -25.37 -12.81
CA ASP A 411 -13.12 -26.55 -13.54
C ASP A 411 -12.21 -26.13 -14.70
N TYR A 412 -10.90 -26.28 -14.52
CA TYR A 412 -9.91 -25.95 -15.54
C TYR A 412 -10.04 -26.82 -16.79
N ASP A 413 -10.39 -28.10 -16.61
CA ASP A 413 -10.50 -29.04 -17.73
C ASP A 413 -11.67 -28.68 -18.66
N ASP A 414 -12.77 -28.19 -18.10
CA ASP A 414 -13.91 -27.69 -18.89
C ASP A 414 -13.55 -26.39 -19.66
N ALA A 415 -12.85 -25.47 -19.02
CA ALA A 415 -12.37 -24.24 -19.68
C ALA A 415 -11.40 -24.57 -20.82
N ILE A 416 -10.47 -25.50 -20.60
CA ILE A 416 -9.52 -25.97 -21.61
C ILE A 416 -10.24 -26.61 -22.80
N LYS A 417 -11.24 -27.43 -22.57
CA LYS A 417 -12.05 -28.02 -23.66
C LYS A 417 -12.76 -26.96 -24.48
N LYS A 418 -13.22 -25.89 -23.86
CA LYS A 418 -13.84 -24.75 -24.55
C LYS A 418 -12.84 -23.89 -25.32
N LEU A 419 -11.63 -23.69 -24.80
CA LEU A 419 -10.55 -22.96 -25.45
C LEU A 419 -9.94 -23.73 -26.62
N CYS A 420 -9.96 -25.05 -26.57
CA CYS A 420 -9.37 -25.93 -27.58
C CYS A 420 -10.40 -26.96 -28.06
N PRO A 421 -11.49 -26.57 -28.72
CA PRO A 421 -12.38 -27.51 -29.39
C PRO A 421 -11.61 -28.20 -30.52
N GLY A 422 -11.53 -29.52 -30.48
CA GLY A 422 -10.63 -30.38 -31.26
C GLY A 422 -10.39 -30.00 -32.72
N VAL A 423 -9.15 -30.26 -33.17
CA VAL A 423 -8.60 -30.40 -34.53
C VAL A 423 -8.51 -29.13 -35.40
N ASP A 424 -9.28 -28.08 -35.25
CA ASP A 424 -9.16 -26.85 -36.05
C ASP A 424 -8.24 -25.76 -35.44
N ILE A 425 -7.40 -26.13 -34.50
CA ILE A 425 -6.39 -25.27 -33.85
C ILE A 425 -5.40 -24.67 -34.89
N ALA A 426 -5.30 -25.28 -36.07
CA ALA A 426 -4.42 -24.78 -37.15
C ALA A 426 -4.83 -23.42 -37.74
N LYS A 427 -6.06 -22.96 -37.50
CA LYS A 427 -6.58 -21.67 -37.97
C LYS A 427 -6.59 -20.55 -36.94
N GLY A 428 -6.31 -20.84 -35.67
CA GLY A 428 -6.33 -19.85 -34.61
C GLY A 428 -5.22 -20.12 -33.61
N ILE A 429 -4.02 -19.62 -33.85
CA ILE A 429 -2.93 -19.60 -32.86
C ILE A 429 -3.33 -18.56 -31.82
N ILE A 430 -3.74 -19.03 -30.63
CA ILE A 430 -3.93 -18.14 -29.47
C ILE A 430 -2.56 -17.56 -29.16
N ASP A 431 -2.43 -16.24 -29.24
CA ASP A 431 -1.24 -15.55 -28.81
C ASP A 431 -1.04 -15.81 -27.31
N SER A 432 0.12 -16.35 -26.93
CA SER A 432 0.44 -16.62 -25.52
C SER A 432 0.37 -15.36 -24.65
N ASP A 433 0.42 -14.17 -25.28
CA ASP A 433 0.31 -12.89 -24.58
C ASP A 433 -1.12 -12.58 -24.12
N ILE A 434 -2.15 -13.22 -24.68
CA ILE A 434 -3.54 -13.04 -24.23
C ILE A 434 -3.65 -13.37 -22.73
N THR A 435 -3.24 -14.57 -22.34
CA THR A 435 -3.34 -15.02 -20.95
C THR A 435 -2.59 -14.09 -20.01
N ARG A 436 -1.36 -13.73 -20.36
CA ARG A 436 -0.55 -12.82 -19.56
C ARG A 436 -1.18 -11.45 -19.40
N ASN A 437 -1.64 -10.82 -20.49
CA ASN A 437 -2.19 -9.47 -20.46
C ASN A 437 -3.53 -9.38 -19.72
N ILE A 438 -4.33 -10.44 -19.75
CA ILE A 438 -5.67 -10.45 -19.14
C ILE A 438 -5.61 -10.82 -17.66
N TRP A 439 -4.80 -11.80 -17.29
CA TRP A 439 -4.71 -12.30 -15.92
C TRP A 439 -3.69 -11.59 -15.05
N THR A 440 -2.93 -10.64 -15.61
CA THR A 440 -2.03 -9.81 -14.81
C THR A 440 -2.86 -9.04 -13.77
N PRO A 441 -2.59 -9.22 -12.47
CA PRO A 441 -3.33 -8.52 -11.44
C PRO A 441 -3.09 -7.02 -11.54
N ILE A 442 -4.14 -6.26 -11.44
CA ILE A 442 -4.26 -4.83 -11.16
C ILE A 442 -3.04 -3.98 -11.56
N GLU A 443 -3.07 -3.40 -12.75
CA GLU A 443 -2.16 -2.31 -13.15
C GLU A 443 -2.66 -0.98 -12.55
N ASP A 444 -2.22 -0.67 -11.34
CA ASP A 444 -2.44 0.62 -10.70
C ASP A 444 -1.11 1.09 -10.12
N GLU A 445 -0.76 2.36 -10.35
CA GLU A 445 0.49 2.96 -9.86
C GLU A 445 0.64 2.90 -8.33
N ASN A 446 -0.48 2.81 -7.62
CA ASN A 446 -0.52 2.71 -6.17
C ASN A 446 -0.46 1.27 -5.65
N ILE A 447 -0.38 0.28 -6.53
CA ILE A 447 -0.38 -1.14 -6.17
C ILE A 447 0.81 -1.83 -6.80
N ARG A 448 1.70 -2.33 -5.95
CA ARG A 448 2.81 -3.16 -6.39
C ARG A 448 2.32 -4.59 -6.64
N TRP A 449 2.77 -5.17 -7.74
CA TRP A 449 2.61 -6.59 -8.01
C TRP A 449 3.95 -7.31 -7.87
N GLU A 450 3.98 -8.34 -7.06
CA GLU A 450 5.16 -9.23 -6.89
C GLU A 450 5.10 -10.42 -7.84
N GLY A 451 4.80 -10.20 -9.11
CA GLY A 451 4.87 -11.25 -10.12
C GLY A 451 6.30 -11.49 -10.61
N ILE A 452 6.65 -12.74 -10.86
CA ILE A 452 7.92 -13.08 -11.50
C ILE A 452 7.87 -12.55 -12.94
N SER A 453 8.72 -11.60 -13.26
CA SER A 453 8.90 -11.10 -14.61
C SER A 453 9.60 -12.18 -15.44
N PHE A 454 8.84 -12.98 -16.17
CA PHE A 454 9.43 -13.85 -17.19
C PHE A 454 9.73 -13.03 -18.45
N THR A 455 11.00 -12.82 -18.74
CA THR A 455 11.44 -12.38 -20.07
C THR A 455 11.34 -13.57 -21.01
N TYR A 456 10.23 -13.65 -21.75
CA TYR A 456 10.15 -14.59 -22.88
C TYR A 456 10.96 -14.03 -24.05
N ASN A 457 11.91 -14.82 -24.54
CA ASN A 457 12.48 -14.58 -25.86
C ASN A 457 11.38 -14.80 -26.90
N ASP A 458 11.18 -13.82 -27.77
CA ASP A 458 10.24 -13.89 -28.90
C ASP A 458 10.46 -15.20 -29.68
N VAL A 459 9.50 -16.10 -29.58
CA VAL A 459 9.49 -17.30 -30.42
C VAL A 459 9.03 -16.87 -31.80
N ASP A 460 9.89 -16.98 -32.78
CA ASP A 460 9.56 -16.71 -34.18
C ASP A 460 8.34 -17.54 -34.62
N THR A 461 7.20 -16.88 -34.69
CA THR A 461 5.90 -17.50 -35.03
C THR A 461 5.85 -18.06 -36.43
N ARG A 462 6.83 -17.70 -37.34
CA ARG A 462 6.91 -18.22 -38.70
C ARG A 462 7.34 -19.69 -38.80
N ALA A 463 7.80 -20.26 -37.69
CA ALA A 463 8.26 -21.65 -37.62
C ALA A 463 7.18 -22.65 -37.15
N LEU A 464 5.94 -22.26 -36.94
CA LEU A 464 4.92 -22.97 -36.18
C LEU A 464 3.98 -23.92 -36.97
N ILE A 465 4.36 -24.39 -38.16
CA ILE A 465 3.46 -25.21 -39.00
C ILE A 465 3.66 -26.74 -38.80
N ARG A 466 4.19 -27.20 -37.68
CA ARG A 466 4.32 -28.66 -37.44
C ARG A 466 3.38 -29.12 -36.31
N PRO A 467 2.73 -30.29 -36.44
CA PRO A 467 1.76 -30.81 -35.45
C PRO A 467 2.31 -30.92 -34.01
N ASP A 468 3.56 -31.25 -33.86
CA ASP A 468 4.29 -31.34 -32.60
C ASP A 468 4.43 -29.99 -31.87
N ARG A 469 4.46 -28.88 -32.62
CA ARG A 469 4.54 -27.52 -32.06
C ARG A 469 3.21 -26.99 -31.55
N LEU A 470 2.11 -27.42 -32.12
CA LEU A 470 0.76 -27.09 -31.62
C LEU A 470 0.53 -27.68 -30.22
N GLN A 471 1.04 -28.89 -29.98
CA GLN A 471 0.98 -29.51 -28.66
C GLN A 471 1.79 -28.69 -27.63
N VAL A 472 3.01 -28.29 -28.00
CA VAL A 472 3.87 -27.44 -27.14
C VAL A 472 3.22 -26.10 -26.83
N LEU A 473 2.59 -25.46 -27.83
CA LEU A 473 1.87 -24.19 -27.61
C LEU A 473 0.67 -24.38 -26.67
N LYS A 474 -0.08 -25.44 -26.85
CA LYS A 474 -1.21 -25.81 -25.97
C LYS A 474 -0.74 -26.00 -24.54
N GLU A 475 0.32 -26.77 -24.32
CA GLU A 475 0.91 -26.99 -23.00
C GLU A 475 1.40 -25.69 -22.38
N LYS A 476 1.98 -24.78 -23.18
CA LYS A 476 2.40 -23.46 -22.71
C LYS A 476 1.21 -22.62 -22.24
N ILE A 477 0.13 -22.53 -23.02
CA ILE A 477 -1.09 -21.80 -22.64
C ILE A 477 -1.68 -22.35 -21.36
N LEU A 478 -1.69 -23.68 -21.21
CA LEU A 478 -2.18 -24.35 -19.99
C LEU A 478 -1.32 -24.01 -18.78
N ASN A 479 0.00 -24.07 -18.94
CA ASN A 479 0.93 -23.72 -17.87
C ASN A 479 0.80 -22.24 -17.47
N ASP A 480 0.68 -21.34 -18.46
CA ASP A 480 0.47 -19.92 -18.22
C ASP A 480 -0.89 -19.69 -17.50
N LEU A 481 -1.95 -20.38 -17.92
CA LEU A 481 -3.25 -20.28 -17.26
C LEU A 481 -3.20 -20.79 -15.82
N GLU A 482 -2.61 -21.95 -15.58
CA GLU A 482 -2.41 -22.47 -14.21
C GLU A 482 -1.60 -21.50 -13.37
N PHE A 483 -0.52 -20.96 -13.92
CA PHE A 483 0.33 -20.00 -13.22
C PHE A 483 -0.45 -18.76 -12.75
N TYR A 484 -1.27 -18.15 -13.61
CA TYR A 484 -1.99 -16.92 -13.26
C TYR A 484 -3.29 -17.13 -12.48
N THR A 485 -3.85 -18.32 -12.49
CA THR A 485 -5.21 -18.52 -11.98
C THR A 485 -5.35 -19.60 -10.90
N LYS A 486 -4.37 -20.51 -10.76
CA LYS A 486 -4.47 -21.63 -9.83
C LYS A 486 -3.62 -21.43 -8.59
N TYR A 487 -4.24 -21.39 -7.43
CA TYR A 487 -3.57 -21.44 -6.15
C TYR A 487 -3.28 -22.87 -5.72
N GLU A 488 -2.20 -23.06 -4.97
CA GLU A 488 -2.05 -24.25 -4.15
C GLU A 488 -3.09 -24.22 -3.04
N THR A 489 -4.01 -25.16 -3.07
CA THR A 489 -5.09 -25.25 -2.09
C THR A 489 -4.93 -26.49 -1.24
N SER A 490 -5.22 -26.37 0.03
CA SER A 490 -5.51 -27.47 0.92
C SER A 490 -6.94 -27.35 1.42
N GLU A 491 -7.50 -28.44 1.94
CA GLU A 491 -8.87 -28.46 2.37
C GLU A 491 -8.98 -29.03 3.79
N ASP A 492 -9.84 -28.45 4.60
CA ASP A 492 -10.35 -29.05 5.83
C ASP A 492 -11.84 -29.43 5.65
N GLU A 493 -12.54 -29.82 6.72
CA GLU A 493 -13.94 -30.26 6.64
C GLU A 493 -14.86 -29.18 6.07
N ASP A 494 -14.68 -27.91 6.43
CA ASP A 494 -15.58 -26.80 6.11
C ASP A 494 -15.02 -25.79 5.11
N TYR A 495 -13.69 -25.73 4.94
CA TYR A 495 -13.03 -24.66 4.19
C TYR A 495 -12.06 -25.17 3.13
N ILE A 496 -11.98 -24.42 2.05
CA ILE A 496 -10.83 -24.42 1.13
C ILE A 496 -9.83 -23.41 1.70
N ILE A 497 -8.58 -23.81 1.83
CA ILE A 497 -7.51 -23.03 2.42
C ILE A 497 -6.51 -22.67 1.34
N VAL A 498 -6.34 -21.37 1.09
CA VAL A 498 -5.31 -20.82 0.21
C VAL A 498 -4.22 -20.20 1.07
N LYS A 499 -2.95 -20.50 0.77
CA LYS A 499 -1.79 -19.87 1.41
C LYS A 499 -0.96 -19.15 0.38
N THR A 500 -0.52 -17.96 0.73
CA THR A 500 0.40 -17.18 -0.10
C THR A 500 1.37 -16.43 0.80
N GLU A 501 2.53 -16.08 0.26
CA GLU A 501 3.59 -15.38 0.99
C GLU A 501 4.00 -14.13 0.21
N VAL A 502 4.29 -13.06 0.95
CA VAL A 502 4.86 -11.81 0.43
C VAL A 502 6.14 -11.54 1.19
N ASP A 503 7.26 -11.45 0.48
CA ASP A 503 8.58 -11.30 1.09
C ASP A 503 8.71 -10.03 1.92
N ASN A 504 8.23 -8.90 1.40
CA ASN A 504 8.33 -7.61 2.08
C ASN A 504 7.22 -6.66 1.64
N ILE A 505 6.56 -6.03 2.60
CA ILE A 505 5.59 -4.95 2.37
C ILE A 505 6.02 -3.71 3.15
N ARG A 506 6.28 -2.62 2.43
CA ARG A 506 6.73 -1.34 3.01
C ARG A 506 5.56 -0.59 3.66
N PRO A 507 5.85 0.40 4.52
CA PRO A 507 4.82 1.33 4.99
C PRO A 507 4.06 1.97 3.83
N ASP A 508 2.75 2.14 4.00
CA ASP A 508 1.82 2.73 3.03
C ASP A 508 1.77 2.02 1.65
N GLU A 509 2.27 0.78 1.60
CA GLU A 509 2.30 0.00 0.37
C GLU A 509 1.09 -0.93 0.27
N ASN A 510 0.59 -1.08 -0.97
CA ASN A 510 -0.45 -2.03 -1.33
C ASN A 510 0.14 -3.02 -2.32
N ILE A 511 -0.04 -4.32 -2.06
CA ILE A 511 0.46 -5.40 -2.91
C ILE A 511 -0.72 -6.25 -3.37
N ALA A 512 -0.89 -6.38 -4.68
CA ALA A 512 -1.84 -7.36 -5.23
C ALA A 512 -1.32 -8.78 -4.99
N LEU A 513 -2.19 -9.68 -4.60
CA LEU A 513 -1.85 -11.09 -4.61
C LEU A 513 -1.51 -11.53 -6.05
N GLU A 514 -0.56 -12.44 -6.20
CA GLU A 514 -0.06 -12.90 -7.51
C GLU A 514 -1.17 -13.33 -8.46
N LYS A 515 -2.28 -13.79 -7.93
CA LYS A 515 -3.38 -14.39 -8.68
C LYS A 515 -4.72 -13.90 -8.16
N TYR A 516 -5.72 -13.92 -9.02
CA TYR A 516 -7.11 -13.76 -8.59
C TYR A 516 -7.62 -15.05 -7.95
N LEU A 517 -8.47 -14.93 -6.94
CA LEU A 517 -9.30 -16.06 -6.52
C LEU A 517 -10.41 -16.26 -7.54
N ILE A 518 -10.46 -17.45 -8.15
CA ILE A 518 -11.38 -17.76 -9.24
C ILE A 518 -12.23 -18.98 -8.88
N PHE A 519 -13.55 -18.78 -9.02
CA PHE A 519 -14.53 -19.82 -8.75
C PHE A 519 -15.51 -19.91 -9.93
N ARG A 520 -16.14 -21.06 -10.12
CA ARG A 520 -17.27 -21.18 -11.05
C ARG A 520 -18.47 -20.36 -10.57
N SER A 521 -18.74 -20.40 -9.28
CA SER A 521 -19.68 -19.53 -8.61
C SER A 521 -19.35 -19.38 -7.14
N ILE A 522 -19.73 -18.26 -6.56
CA ILE A 522 -19.69 -18.00 -5.12
C ILE A 522 -21.00 -17.31 -4.74
N GLU A 523 -21.65 -17.78 -3.66
CA GLU A 523 -22.93 -17.25 -3.22
C GLU A 523 -22.77 -15.90 -2.52
N ALA A 524 -23.72 -15.00 -2.75
CA ALA A 524 -23.85 -13.76 -1.99
C ALA A 524 -23.96 -14.04 -0.47
N GLY A 525 -23.35 -13.18 0.33
CA GLY A 525 -23.28 -13.39 1.80
C GLY A 525 -22.26 -14.45 2.22
N THR A 526 -21.34 -14.85 1.34
CA THR A 526 -20.18 -15.67 1.72
C THR A 526 -19.20 -14.84 2.51
N VAL A 527 -18.76 -15.37 3.67
CA VAL A 527 -17.72 -14.74 4.50
C VAL A 527 -16.42 -15.52 4.29
N ILE A 528 -15.43 -14.82 3.76
CA ILE A 528 -14.06 -15.32 3.58
C ILE A 528 -13.26 -14.86 4.78
N LYS A 529 -12.66 -15.80 5.51
CA LYS A 529 -11.81 -15.51 6.65
C LYS A 529 -10.35 -15.45 6.20
N TYR A 530 -9.60 -14.50 6.73
CA TYR A 530 -8.17 -14.47 6.51
C TYR A 530 -7.38 -14.36 7.80
N SER A 531 -6.14 -14.79 7.74
CA SER A 531 -5.18 -14.56 8.82
C SER A 531 -3.80 -14.25 8.25
N ILE A 532 -3.10 -13.35 8.92
CA ILE A 532 -1.78 -12.88 8.51
C ILE A 532 -0.79 -13.10 9.66
N ILE A 533 0.39 -13.60 9.32
CA ILE A 533 1.53 -13.74 10.21
C ILE A 533 2.74 -13.13 9.51
N SER A 534 3.57 -12.38 10.20
CA SER A 534 4.86 -11.89 9.68
C SER A 534 5.94 -11.93 10.75
N GLN A 535 7.20 -11.78 10.35
CA GLN A 535 8.33 -11.75 11.30
C GLN A 535 8.23 -10.60 12.31
N ASN A 536 7.64 -9.48 11.89
CA ASN A 536 7.57 -8.26 12.70
C ASN A 536 6.26 -8.14 13.47
N ILE A 537 5.38 -9.14 13.37
CA ILE A 537 4.07 -9.15 14.03
C ILE A 537 4.07 -10.24 15.10
N PRO A 538 4.00 -9.89 16.39
CA PRO A 538 4.08 -10.86 17.47
C PRO A 538 2.84 -11.76 17.61
N ARG A 539 1.72 -11.37 17.00
CA ARG A 539 0.46 -12.11 17.05
C ARG A 539 -0.15 -12.26 15.67
N LYS A 540 -0.85 -13.37 15.45
CA LYS A 540 -1.64 -13.62 14.27
C LYS A 540 -2.75 -12.58 14.13
N ILE A 541 -2.86 -11.94 12.97
CA ILE A 541 -3.98 -11.06 12.63
C ILE A 541 -5.07 -11.92 12.01
N GLU A 542 -6.31 -11.67 12.36
CA GLU A 542 -7.46 -12.32 11.77
C GLU A 542 -8.49 -11.28 11.33
N GLY A 543 -9.15 -11.53 10.21
CA GLY A 543 -10.19 -10.67 9.67
C GLY A 543 -11.15 -11.43 8.75
N GLU A 544 -12.16 -10.73 8.30
CA GLU A 544 -13.23 -11.27 7.45
C GLU A 544 -13.45 -10.35 6.24
N LEU A 545 -13.76 -10.96 5.10
CA LEU A 545 -14.13 -10.31 3.86
C LEU A 545 -15.51 -10.82 3.44
N PHE A 546 -16.34 -9.96 2.89
CA PHE A 546 -17.73 -10.27 2.57
C PHE A 546 -17.93 -10.30 1.05
N VAL A 547 -18.53 -11.36 0.55
CA VAL A 547 -18.96 -11.45 -0.85
C VAL A 547 -20.43 -11.08 -0.89
N GLY A 548 -20.71 -9.92 -1.49
CA GLY A 548 -22.05 -9.30 -1.55
C GLY A 548 -22.98 -9.90 -2.58
#